data_ca767055bfb40934d0f1a0798e89a589
#
_entry.id   ca767055bfb40934d0f1a0798e89a589
#
_cell.length_a   1.000
_cell.length_b   1.000
_cell.length_c   1.000
_cell.angle_alpha   90.00
_cell.angle_beta   90.00
_cell.angle_gamma   90.00
#
_symmetry.space_group_name_H-M   'P 1'
#
loop_
_entity.id
_entity.type
_entity.pdbx_description
1 polymer ?
#
loop_
_entity_poly.entity_id
_entity_poly.type
_entity_poly.pdbx_seq_one_letter_code
_entity_poly.pdbx_strand_id
1 'polypeptide(L)'
;MDPIRNPYAPGAGQRPPELAGRDEQLRTFDVVLERITAGRPERSLVLTGLRGVGKTVLLNALRSAAVRRHWGTGKLEARPDQGLRRPLSSALHQAVRELAHPEAESVDHVLGVIRSFAQRDAGPSARLREQWHPGIDAPAVKGRADSGDIEIDLVELFTDVGGLAADVGRGVAVFIDEMQDLGPDDVSALCAACHEVSQSGLPIIVVGAGLPHLPAVLSASKSYSERLFRFQRIDRLDRASADLALSAPADSEGAAFEPGALEAMYAATGGYPYFVQAYGKAVWDRAPQSPISADDVRVAAPEAEGELAVGFFGSRFDRATPGERDYLRAMAEAALMVEPEALDEVGSVPTADVAAVLGKKPQALSPARDSLLKKGLIYSGERGRIAFTVPHFGRYLRAQA
;
A
#
# COMPACT_ATOMS: atom_id res chain seq x y z
N MET A 1 23.81 21.62 -9.00
CA MET A 1 22.95 22.21 -10.07
C MET A 1 21.88 23.07 -9.40
N ASP A 2 20.96 23.69 -10.15
CA ASP A 2 19.91 24.55 -9.54
C ASP A 2 18.91 23.70 -8.72
N PRO A 3 18.82 23.87 -7.39
CA PRO A 3 17.90 23.09 -6.56
C PRO A 3 16.41 23.37 -6.84
N ILE A 4 16.07 24.53 -7.42
CA ILE A 4 14.68 24.86 -7.78
C ILE A 4 14.20 23.96 -8.95
N ARG A 5 15.11 23.53 -9.81
CA ARG A 5 14.84 22.68 -10.96
C ARG A 5 15.00 21.20 -10.64
N ASN A 6 15.26 20.84 -9.38
CA ASN A 6 15.41 19.45 -8.97
C ASN A 6 14.11 18.65 -9.21
N PRO A 7 14.09 17.67 -10.13
CA PRO A 7 12.87 16.96 -10.45
C PRO A 7 12.51 15.87 -9.44
N TYR A 8 13.47 15.48 -8.59
CA TYR A 8 13.27 14.37 -7.66
C TYR A 8 12.54 14.79 -6.39
N ALA A 9 11.51 14.05 -6.02
CA ALA A 9 10.64 14.37 -4.89
C ALA A 9 10.41 13.14 -4.00
N PRO A 10 11.35 12.79 -3.11
CA PRO A 10 11.15 11.71 -2.15
C PRO A 10 10.04 12.08 -1.17
N GLY A 11 8.92 11.35 -1.19
CA GLY A 11 7.79 11.60 -0.29
C GLY A 11 6.84 10.42 -0.19
N ALA A 12 6.05 10.37 0.88
CA ALA A 12 5.09 9.31 1.11
C ALA A 12 3.92 9.43 0.12
N GLY A 13 3.83 8.49 -0.83
CA GLY A 13 2.75 8.46 -1.82
C GLY A 13 2.78 9.58 -2.87
N GLN A 14 3.81 10.39 -2.91
CA GLN A 14 4.02 11.40 -3.95
C GLN A 14 4.27 10.70 -5.28
N ARG A 15 3.64 11.21 -6.33
CA ARG A 15 3.86 10.72 -7.68
C ARG A 15 5.26 11.13 -8.12
N PRO A 16 6.15 10.17 -8.46
CA PRO A 16 7.44 10.50 -9.04
C PRO A 16 7.25 11.14 -10.43
N PRO A 17 8.22 11.91 -10.91
CA PRO A 17 8.17 12.48 -12.26
C PRO A 17 8.06 11.38 -13.33
N GLU A 18 8.72 10.24 -13.11
CA GLU A 18 8.63 9.06 -13.98
C GLU A 18 8.19 7.82 -13.18
N LEU A 19 7.11 7.17 -13.62
CA LEU A 19 6.59 5.93 -13.02
C LEU A 19 7.18 4.70 -13.74
N ALA A 20 8.49 4.59 -13.72
CA ALA A 20 9.24 3.55 -14.43
C ALA A 20 8.91 2.14 -13.91
N GLY A 21 8.90 1.15 -14.83
CA GLY A 21 8.78 -0.26 -14.52
C GLY A 21 7.39 -0.69 -13.98
N ARG A 22 6.34 0.08 -14.25
CA ARG A 22 4.96 -0.21 -13.81
C ARG A 22 3.95 -0.29 -14.95
N ASP A 23 4.40 -0.28 -16.20
CA ASP A 23 3.56 -0.27 -17.40
C ASP A 23 2.71 -1.54 -17.52
N GLU A 24 3.24 -2.70 -17.13
CA GLU A 24 2.52 -3.96 -17.17
C GLU A 24 1.31 -3.93 -16.22
N GLN A 25 1.51 -3.41 -14.99
CA GLN A 25 0.44 -3.28 -14.00
C GLN A 25 -0.65 -2.33 -14.48
N LEU A 26 -0.26 -1.20 -15.06
CA LEU A 26 -1.19 -0.23 -15.64
C LEU A 26 -1.99 -0.82 -16.80
N ARG A 27 -1.32 -1.47 -17.77
CA ARG A 27 -1.98 -2.13 -18.92
C ARG A 27 -2.92 -3.26 -18.46
N THR A 28 -2.46 -4.09 -17.51
CA THR A 28 -3.29 -5.17 -16.95
C THR A 28 -4.57 -4.61 -16.33
N PHE A 29 -4.46 -3.52 -15.57
CA PHE A 29 -5.62 -2.90 -14.94
C PHE A 29 -6.57 -2.27 -15.95
N ASP A 30 -6.06 -1.62 -16.98
CA ASP A 30 -6.87 -1.10 -18.07
C ASP A 30 -7.72 -2.20 -18.74
N VAL A 31 -7.12 -3.37 -18.98
CA VAL A 31 -7.85 -4.54 -19.52
C VAL A 31 -8.93 -5.01 -18.55
N VAL A 32 -8.64 -5.05 -17.23
CA VAL A 32 -9.62 -5.42 -16.22
C VAL A 32 -10.83 -4.48 -16.24
N LEU A 33 -10.61 -3.17 -16.28
CA LEU A 33 -11.70 -2.19 -16.34
C LEU A 33 -12.56 -2.37 -17.59
N GLU A 34 -11.95 -2.55 -18.76
CA GLU A 34 -12.67 -2.78 -20.02
C GLU A 34 -13.50 -4.07 -20.00
N ARG A 35 -12.95 -5.15 -19.45
CA ARG A 35 -13.66 -6.42 -19.36
C ARG A 35 -14.86 -6.35 -18.44
N ILE A 36 -14.72 -5.72 -17.29
CA ILE A 36 -15.83 -5.50 -16.34
C ILE A 36 -16.93 -4.64 -16.98
N THR A 37 -16.56 -3.54 -17.65
CA THR A 37 -17.51 -2.68 -18.36
C THR A 37 -18.24 -3.45 -19.47
N ALA A 38 -17.60 -4.44 -20.10
CA ALA A 38 -18.20 -5.33 -21.08
C ALA A 38 -19.00 -6.51 -20.47
N GLY A 39 -19.31 -6.49 -19.16
CA GLY A 39 -20.04 -7.52 -18.44
C GLY A 39 -19.28 -8.83 -18.25
N ARG A 40 -17.95 -8.80 -18.33
CA ARG A 40 -17.08 -9.96 -18.10
C ARG A 40 -16.47 -9.88 -16.71
N PRO A 41 -16.80 -10.80 -15.79
CA PRO A 41 -16.31 -10.73 -14.42
C PRO A 41 -14.76 -10.87 -14.37
N GLU A 42 -14.15 -10.08 -13.51
CA GLU A 42 -12.73 -10.09 -13.22
C GLU A 42 -12.49 -10.17 -11.71
N ARG A 43 -11.32 -10.68 -11.34
CA ARG A 43 -10.90 -10.75 -9.95
C ARG A 43 -10.44 -9.39 -9.45
N SER A 44 -10.77 -9.07 -8.21
CA SER A 44 -10.21 -7.93 -7.49
C SER A 44 -8.68 -8.02 -7.45
N LEU A 45 -8.00 -6.87 -7.49
CA LEU A 45 -6.53 -6.80 -7.59
C LEU A 45 -5.91 -6.48 -6.23
N VAL A 46 -4.85 -7.17 -5.87
CA VAL A 46 -4.10 -6.90 -4.63
C VAL A 46 -2.61 -6.76 -4.94
N LEU A 47 -2.08 -5.57 -4.67
CA LEU A 47 -0.66 -5.23 -4.80
C LEU A 47 0.05 -5.59 -3.50
N THR A 48 1.08 -6.45 -3.56
CA THR A 48 1.84 -6.84 -2.37
C THR A 48 3.31 -6.49 -2.53
N GLY A 49 3.96 -6.05 -1.46
CA GLY A 49 5.39 -5.71 -1.50
C GLY A 49 5.86 -5.00 -0.24
N LEU A 50 7.16 -4.83 -0.14
CA LEU A 50 7.78 -4.12 0.98
C LEU A 50 7.39 -2.64 1.03
N ARG A 51 7.71 -1.98 2.13
CA ARG A 51 7.57 -0.52 2.23
C ARG A 51 8.61 0.17 1.33
N GLY A 52 8.22 1.27 0.69
CA GLY A 52 9.11 2.04 -0.21
C GLY A 52 9.21 1.53 -1.65
N VAL A 53 8.57 0.39 -2.02
CA VAL A 53 8.53 -0.10 -3.41
C VAL A 53 7.52 0.61 -4.32
N GLY A 54 6.78 1.61 -3.79
CA GLY A 54 5.86 2.43 -4.58
C GLY A 54 4.43 1.89 -4.70
N LYS A 55 3.95 1.01 -3.82
CA LYS A 55 2.57 0.49 -3.86
C LYS A 55 1.50 1.58 -3.83
N THR A 56 1.59 2.52 -2.88
CA THR A 56 0.67 3.66 -2.77
C THR A 56 0.66 4.54 -4.02
N VAL A 57 1.84 4.76 -4.60
CA VAL A 57 2.00 5.52 -5.86
C VAL A 57 1.31 4.80 -7.02
N LEU A 58 1.55 3.49 -7.15
CA LEU A 58 0.89 2.67 -8.17
C LEU A 58 -0.62 2.62 -7.95
N LEU A 59 -1.08 2.44 -6.71
CA LEU A 59 -2.51 2.46 -6.36
C LEU A 59 -3.17 3.78 -6.80
N ASN A 60 -2.51 4.92 -6.59
CA ASN A 60 -2.98 6.23 -7.06
C ASN A 60 -2.98 6.33 -8.59
N ALA A 61 -1.99 5.75 -9.27
CA ALA A 61 -1.94 5.73 -10.73
C ALA A 61 -3.06 4.87 -11.33
N LEU A 62 -3.36 3.70 -10.73
CA LEU A 62 -4.50 2.85 -11.09
C LEU A 62 -5.82 3.58 -10.87
N ARG A 63 -5.97 4.29 -9.72
CA ARG A 63 -7.15 5.13 -9.49
C ARG A 63 -7.31 6.19 -10.58
N SER A 64 -6.22 6.87 -10.94
CA SER A 64 -6.26 7.87 -12.02
C SER A 64 -6.64 7.25 -13.37
N ALA A 65 -6.27 5.98 -13.64
CA ALA A 65 -6.70 5.26 -14.84
C ALA A 65 -8.21 4.98 -14.81
N ALA A 66 -8.77 4.57 -13.67
CA ALA A 66 -10.21 4.38 -13.52
C ALA A 66 -11.00 5.69 -13.69
N VAL A 67 -10.52 6.80 -13.12
CA VAL A 67 -11.13 8.14 -13.30
C VAL A 67 -11.14 8.55 -14.77
N ARG A 68 -10.05 8.35 -15.52
CA ARG A 68 -10.01 8.65 -16.96
C ARG A 68 -11.03 7.85 -17.78
N ARG A 69 -11.46 6.69 -17.27
CA ARG A 69 -12.50 5.84 -17.87
C ARG A 69 -13.89 6.14 -17.32
N HIS A 70 -14.02 7.22 -16.56
CA HIS A 70 -15.27 7.67 -15.93
C HIS A 70 -15.89 6.65 -14.97
N TRP A 71 -15.07 5.86 -14.31
CA TRP A 71 -15.49 5.00 -13.20
C TRP A 71 -15.65 5.82 -11.93
N GLY A 72 -16.63 5.46 -11.11
CA GLY A 72 -16.68 5.96 -9.75
C GLY A 72 -15.52 5.43 -8.94
N THR A 73 -14.79 6.29 -8.22
CA THR A 73 -13.63 5.87 -7.47
C THR A 73 -13.70 6.30 -6.01
N GLY A 74 -13.46 5.37 -5.09
CA GLY A 74 -13.27 5.65 -3.67
C GLY A 74 -11.90 5.16 -3.21
N LYS A 75 -11.24 5.94 -2.35
CA LYS A 75 -9.97 5.53 -1.74
C LYS A 75 -10.02 5.65 -0.23
N LEU A 76 -9.47 4.66 0.45
CA LEU A 76 -9.24 4.66 1.89
C LEU A 76 -7.89 4.03 2.23
N GLU A 77 -7.40 4.33 3.42
CA GLU A 77 -6.25 3.69 4.06
C GLU A 77 -6.74 2.94 5.29
N ALA A 78 -6.48 1.63 5.36
CA ALA A 78 -6.80 0.85 6.54
C ALA A 78 -5.88 1.23 7.72
N ARG A 79 -6.42 1.19 8.93
CA ARG A 79 -5.67 1.49 10.16
C ARG A 79 -5.99 0.45 11.24
N PRO A 80 -5.00 0.03 12.03
CA PRO A 80 -5.15 -1.09 12.98
C PRO A 80 -6.30 -0.95 13.97
N ASP A 81 -6.63 0.27 14.38
CA ASP A 81 -7.65 0.54 15.42
C ASP A 81 -8.93 1.18 14.86
N GLN A 82 -9.10 1.11 13.54
CA GLN A 82 -10.24 1.71 12.85
C GLN A 82 -11.02 0.66 12.06
N GLY A 83 -12.30 0.46 12.39
CA GLY A 83 -13.20 -0.39 11.61
C GLY A 83 -13.44 0.15 10.19
N LEU A 84 -13.76 -0.75 9.27
CA LEU A 84 -13.91 -0.47 7.85
C LEU A 84 -15.13 0.40 7.51
N ARG A 85 -16.21 0.34 8.33
CA ARG A 85 -17.51 0.96 7.99
C ARG A 85 -17.41 2.44 7.60
N ARG A 86 -16.82 3.28 8.44
CA ARG A 86 -16.75 4.73 8.21
C ARG A 86 -15.84 5.12 7.04
N PRO A 87 -14.58 4.63 6.96
CA PRO A 87 -13.71 4.95 5.81
C PRO A 87 -14.31 4.49 4.49
N LEU A 88 -14.90 3.29 4.47
CA LEU A 88 -15.51 2.73 3.27
C LEU A 88 -16.75 3.50 2.85
N SER A 89 -17.60 3.91 3.80
CA SER A 89 -18.76 4.77 3.51
C SER A 89 -18.35 6.07 2.84
N SER A 90 -17.31 6.73 3.35
CA SER A 90 -16.79 7.96 2.75
C SER A 90 -16.23 7.73 1.33
N ALA A 91 -15.51 6.62 1.14
CA ALA A 91 -14.96 6.25 -0.15
C ALA A 91 -16.08 5.94 -1.18
N LEU A 92 -17.10 5.17 -0.80
CA LEU A 92 -18.21 4.84 -1.66
C LEU A 92 -19.10 6.05 -1.95
N HIS A 93 -19.32 6.94 -0.97
CA HIS A 93 -20.00 8.21 -1.20
C HIS A 93 -19.33 9.03 -2.30
N GLN A 94 -17.99 9.15 -2.24
CA GLN A 94 -17.22 9.80 -3.30
C GLN A 94 -17.41 9.09 -4.64
N ALA A 95 -17.27 7.76 -4.67
CA ALA A 95 -17.41 6.97 -5.90
C ALA A 95 -18.78 7.14 -6.56
N VAL A 96 -19.86 7.11 -5.78
CA VAL A 96 -21.24 7.30 -6.29
C VAL A 96 -21.41 8.71 -6.87
N ARG A 97 -20.85 9.73 -6.26
CA ARG A 97 -20.88 11.10 -6.78
C ARG A 97 -20.09 11.30 -8.07
N GLU A 98 -19.06 10.49 -8.29
CA GLU A 98 -18.25 10.50 -9.52
C GLU A 98 -18.94 9.76 -10.68
N LEU A 99 -19.92 8.89 -10.40
CA LEU A 99 -20.75 8.27 -11.45
C LEU A 99 -21.62 9.36 -12.09
N ALA A 100 -21.49 9.56 -13.42
CA ALA A 100 -22.23 10.61 -14.11
C ALA A 100 -23.73 10.29 -14.21
N HIS A 101 -24.56 11.19 -13.68
CA HIS A 101 -26.00 11.36 -13.91
C HIS A 101 -26.88 10.10 -13.96
N PRO A 102 -26.91 9.26 -12.93
CA PRO A 102 -28.03 8.36 -12.75
C PRO A 102 -29.28 9.17 -12.37
N GLU A 103 -30.45 8.57 -12.52
CA GLU A 103 -31.70 9.14 -12.03
C GLU A 103 -31.54 9.49 -10.54
N ALA A 104 -31.98 10.68 -10.15
CA ALA A 104 -31.76 11.22 -8.82
C ALA A 104 -32.27 10.29 -7.69
N GLU A 105 -33.39 9.59 -7.95
CA GLU A 105 -33.99 8.66 -6.99
C GLU A 105 -33.12 7.43 -6.70
N SER A 106 -32.50 6.84 -7.74
CA SER A 106 -31.61 5.69 -7.58
C SER A 106 -30.32 6.06 -6.83
N VAL A 107 -29.80 7.27 -7.08
CA VAL A 107 -28.65 7.81 -6.34
C VAL A 107 -28.99 8.04 -4.88
N ASP A 108 -30.12 8.70 -4.61
CA ASP A 108 -30.57 9.01 -3.25
C ASP A 108 -30.78 7.72 -2.44
N HIS A 109 -31.32 6.67 -3.07
CA HIS A 109 -31.46 5.37 -2.45
C HIS A 109 -30.08 4.80 -2.03
N VAL A 110 -29.11 4.71 -2.96
CA VAL A 110 -27.77 4.15 -2.66
C VAL A 110 -27.04 5.02 -1.65
N LEU A 111 -27.14 6.34 -1.71
CA LEU A 111 -26.59 7.24 -0.71
C LEU A 111 -27.23 7.01 0.66
N GLY A 112 -28.53 6.73 0.72
CA GLY A 112 -29.23 6.36 1.93
C GLY A 112 -28.76 5.02 2.53
N VAL A 113 -28.46 4.03 1.69
CA VAL A 113 -27.87 2.74 2.10
C VAL A 113 -26.46 2.95 2.65
N ILE A 114 -25.61 3.75 1.98
CA ILE A 114 -24.27 4.11 2.48
C ILE A 114 -24.38 4.77 3.86
N ARG A 115 -25.36 5.64 4.04
CA ARG A 115 -25.62 6.30 5.34
C ARG A 115 -26.04 5.29 6.41
N SER A 116 -26.90 4.34 6.10
CA SER A 116 -27.34 3.28 7.03
C SER A 116 -26.15 2.44 7.49
N PHE A 117 -25.32 2.00 6.55
CA PHE A 117 -24.09 1.25 6.82
C PHE A 117 -23.14 2.01 7.75
N ALA A 118 -22.92 3.29 7.48
CA ALA A 118 -22.05 4.14 8.27
C ALA A 118 -22.52 4.35 9.71
N GLN A 119 -23.84 4.46 9.94
CA GLN A 119 -24.43 4.76 11.25
C GLN A 119 -24.37 3.58 12.21
N ARG A 120 -24.20 2.35 11.75
CA ARG A 120 -24.13 1.14 12.59
C ARG A 120 -22.86 1.01 13.41
N ASP A 121 -21.84 1.81 13.13
CA ASP A 121 -20.59 1.86 13.93
C ASP A 121 -20.76 2.49 15.32
N ALA A 122 -21.95 3.02 15.63
CA ALA A 122 -22.26 3.63 16.90
C ALA A 122 -22.77 2.58 17.91
N GLY A 123 -21.89 2.05 18.75
CA GLY A 123 -22.28 1.18 19.87
C GLY A 123 -23.25 1.87 20.84
N PRO A 124 -23.93 1.10 21.72
CA PRO A 124 -25.00 1.60 22.65
C PRO A 124 -24.60 2.76 23.55
N SER A 125 -23.29 2.97 23.78
CA SER A 125 -22.74 4.08 24.57
C SER A 125 -22.60 5.40 23.80
N ALA A 126 -22.89 5.41 22.51
CA ALA A 126 -22.71 6.57 21.61
C ALA A 126 -23.86 7.61 21.75
N ARG A 127 -24.80 7.46 22.71
CA ARG A 127 -25.88 8.42 22.93
C ARG A 127 -25.43 9.85 23.29
N LEU A 128 -24.15 10.07 23.53
CA LEU A 128 -23.56 11.36 23.89
C LEU A 128 -22.34 11.78 23.09
N ARG A 129 -21.89 10.98 22.09
CA ARG A 129 -20.84 11.39 21.18
C ARG A 129 -21.47 11.78 19.85
N GLU A 130 -21.04 12.94 19.34
CA GLU A 130 -21.44 13.54 18.07
C GLU A 130 -21.88 12.51 17.03
N GLN A 131 -23.13 12.63 16.59
CA GLN A 131 -23.60 11.88 15.44
C GLN A 131 -22.66 12.20 14.29
N TRP A 132 -21.80 11.24 13.92
CA TRP A 132 -20.96 11.37 12.75
C TRP A 132 -21.88 11.55 11.53
N HIS A 133 -21.84 12.73 10.94
CA HIS A 133 -22.55 13.05 9.73
C HIS A 133 -21.58 12.91 8.55
N PRO A 134 -21.72 11.89 7.71
CA PRO A 134 -20.83 11.69 6.54
C PRO A 134 -20.98 12.74 5.45
N GLY A 135 -21.77 13.81 5.69
CA GLY A 135 -22.11 14.79 4.64
C GLY A 135 -23.01 14.22 3.56
N ILE A 136 -23.73 13.13 3.87
CA ILE A 136 -24.69 12.49 2.97
C ILE A 136 -26.06 13.05 3.28
N ASP A 137 -26.64 13.81 2.36
CA ASP A 137 -27.93 14.48 2.56
C ASP A 137 -29.13 13.52 2.37
N ALA A 138 -28.93 12.35 1.75
CA ALA A 138 -29.97 11.34 1.58
C ALA A 138 -30.42 10.75 2.93
N PRO A 139 -31.73 10.47 3.14
CA PRO A 139 -32.21 9.80 4.34
C PRO A 139 -31.69 8.35 4.40
N ALA A 140 -31.40 7.86 5.61
CA ALA A 140 -30.98 6.47 5.80
C ALA A 140 -32.10 5.50 5.38
N VAL A 141 -31.74 4.46 4.63
CA VAL A 141 -32.67 3.40 4.22
C VAL A 141 -32.71 2.32 5.30
N LYS A 142 -33.84 2.16 5.97
CA LYS A 142 -34.02 1.16 7.02
C LYS A 142 -34.16 -0.24 6.43
N GLY A 143 -33.53 -1.23 7.09
CA GLY A 143 -33.59 -2.63 6.67
C GLY A 143 -32.63 -2.96 5.51
N ARG A 144 -31.69 -2.07 5.20
CA ARG A 144 -30.67 -2.28 4.16
C ARG A 144 -29.30 -1.85 4.65
N ALA A 145 -28.35 -2.76 4.67
CA ALA A 145 -26.98 -2.58 5.18
C ALA A 145 -26.93 -2.06 6.63
N ASP A 146 -27.91 -2.43 7.44
CA ASP A 146 -28.09 -1.96 8.82
C ASP A 146 -28.40 -3.08 9.83
N SER A 147 -28.13 -4.34 9.49
CA SER A 147 -28.36 -5.51 10.35
C SER A 147 -27.47 -5.49 11.60
N GLY A 148 -26.30 -4.89 11.53
CA GLY A 148 -25.24 -4.89 12.55
C GLY A 148 -24.18 -5.95 12.33
N ASP A 149 -24.42 -6.94 11.47
CA ASP A 149 -23.42 -7.86 10.97
C ASP A 149 -22.71 -7.22 9.76
N ILE A 150 -21.40 -7.00 9.88
CA ILE A 150 -20.65 -6.30 8.83
C ILE A 150 -20.59 -7.09 7.54
N GLU A 151 -20.60 -8.42 7.59
CA GLU A 151 -20.55 -9.28 6.40
C GLU A 151 -21.84 -9.15 5.59
N ILE A 152 -23.00 -9.25 6.26
CA ILE A 152 -24.32 -9.05 5.62
C ILE A 152 -24.44 -7.64 5.06
N ASP A 153 -24.13 -6.66 5.89
CA ASP A 153 -24.29 -5.24 5.56
C ASP A 153 -23.40 -4.84 4.36
N LEU A 154 -22.17 -5.36 4.28
CA LEU A 154 -21.24 -5.02 3.20
C LEU A 154 -21.61 -5.69 1.87
N VAL A 155 -22.15 -6.91 1.91
CA VAL A 155 -22.68 -7.60 0.73
C VAL A 155 -23.85 -6.81 0.15
N GLU A 156 -24.79 -6.38 0.99
CA GLU A 156 -25.93 -5.56 0.55
C GLU A 156 -25.48 -4.22 -0.04
N LEU A 157 -24.54 -3.54 0.64
CA LEU A 157 -24.00 -2.26 0.21
C LEU A 157 -23.32 -2.35 -1.16
N PHE A 158 -22.46 -3.38 -1.36
CA PHE A 158 -21.78 -3.58 -2.64
C PHE A 158 -22.75 -3.96 -3.75
N THR A 159 -23.82 -4.70 -3.43
CA THR A 159 -24.87 -5.05 -4.39
C THR A 159 -25.59 -3.79 -4.87
N ASP A 160 -25.97 -2.88 -3.97
CA ASP A 160 -26.68 -1.66 -4.34
C ASP A 160 -25.79 -0.68 -5.11
N VAL A 161 -24.54 -0.50 -4.68
CA VAL A 161 -23.56 0.35 -5.39
C VAL A 161 -23.24 -0.23 -6.77
N GLY A 162 -23.05 -1.56 -6.86
CA GLY A 162 -22.79 -2.25 -8.12
C GLY A 162 -23.98 -2.22 -9.09
N GLY A 163 -25.20 -2.33 -8.56
CA GLY A 163 -26.44 -2.18 -9.31
C GLY A 163 -26.55 -0.79 -9.94
N LEU A 164 -26.37 0.26 -9.13
CA LEU A 164 -26.34 1.64 -9.63
C LEU A 164 -25.27 1.83 -10.73
N ALA A 165 -24.07 1.29 -10.53
CA ALA A 165 -23.00 1.37 -11.52
C ALA A 165 -23.37 0.67 -12.84
N ALA A 166 -24.05 -0.49 -12.76
CA ALA A 166 -24.55 -1.22 -13.93
C ALA A 166 -25.61 -0.44 -14.70
N ASP A 167 -26.56 0.19 -13.98
CA ASP A 167 -27.62 1.02 -14.59
C ASP A 167 -27.03 2.22 -15.35
N VAL A 168 -25.94 2.77 -14.87
CA VAL A 168 -25.20 3.88 -15.53
C VAL A 168 -24.32 3.37 -16.68
N GLY A 169 -24.13 2.05 -16.81
CA GLY A 169 -23.22 1.46 -17.80
C GLY A 169 -21.74 1.74 -17.50
N ARG A 170 -21.37 1.86 -16.21
CA ARG A 170 -20.02 2.17 -15.74
C ARG A 170 -19.63 1.22 -14.61
N GLY A 171 -18.46 1.42 -14.01
CA GLY A 171 -18.04 0.63 -12.86
C GLY A 171 -17.66 1.50 -11.66
N VAL A 172 -17.52 0.85 -10.52
CA VAL A 172 -16.97 1.42 -9.29
C VAL A 172 -15.71 0.68 -8.91
N ALA A 173 -14.64 1.43 -8.60
CA ALA A 173 -13.39 0.89 -8.09
C ALA A 173 -13.09 1.43 -6.68
N VAL A 174 -12.96 0.53 -5.71
CA VAL A 174 -12.62 0.85 -4.33
C VAL A 174 -11.15 0.55 -4.10
N PHE A 175 -10.37 1.58 -3.77
CA PHE A 175 -8.93 1.49 -3.53
C PHE A 175 -8.65 1.47 -2.03
N ILE A 176 -8.01 0.40 -1.54
CA ILE A 176 -7.70 0.19 -0.12
C ILE A 176 -6.19 0.07 0.06
N ASP A 177 -5.58 1.06 0.69
CA ASP A 177 -4.16 1.00 1.05
C ASP A 177 -3.96 0.37 2.43
N GLU A 178 -2.79 -0.20 2.69
CA GLU A 178 -2.41 -0.88 3.94
C GLU A 178 -3.43 -1.96 4.39
N MET A 179 -3.96 -2.76 3.45
CA MET A 179 -5.01 -3.75 3.71
C MET A 179 -4.69 -4.76 4.83
N GLN A 180 -3.43 -5.00 5.15
CA GLN A 180 -3.05 -5.88 6.26
C GLN A 180 -3.45 -5.32 7.63
N ASP A 181 -3.84 -4.05 7.71
CA ASP A 181 -4.28 -3.39 8.94
C ASP A 181 -5.82 -3.51 9.15
N LEU A 182 -6.53 -4.14 8.22
CA LEU A 182 -7.95 -4.48 8.40
C LEU A 182 -8.12 -5.54 9.49
N GLY A 183 -9.17 -5.40 10.30
CA GLY A 183 -9.57 -6.40 11.28
C GLY A 183 -10.06 -7.70 10.63
N PRO A 184 -10.03 -8.84 11.34
CA PRO A 184 -10.46 -10.14 10.78
C PRO A 184 -11.90 -10.13 10.26
N ASP A 185 -12.82 -9.47 10.97
CA ASP A 185 -14.23 -9.37 10.57
C ASP A 185 -14.39 -8.50 9.32
N ASP A 186 -13.63 -7.40 9.22
CA ASP A 186 -13.61 -6.54 8.03
C ASP A 186 -13.06 -7.27 6.80
N VAL A 187 -12.01 -8.08 6.98
CA VAL A 187 -11.45 -8.92 5.91
C VAL A 187 -12.47 -9.95 5.45
N SER A 188 -13.15 -10.62 6.39
CA SER A 188 -14.21 -11.60 6.09
C SER A 188 -15.34 -10.97 5.28
N ALA A 189 -15.84 -9.82 5.74
CA ALA A 189 -16.89 -9.07 5.08
C ALA A 189 -16.50 -8.61 3.66
N LEU A 190 -15.27 -8.13 3.50
CA LEU A 190 -14.75 -7.71 2.20
C LEU A 190 -14.65 -8.89 1.23
N CYS A 191 -14.19 -10.06 1.68
CA CYS A 191 -14.15 -11.26 0.86
C CYS A 191 -15.56 -11.71 0.45
N ALA A 192 -16.54 -11.69 1.37
CA ALA A 192 -17.91 -12.05 1.07
C ALA A 192 -18.54 -11.10 0.04
N ALA A 193 -18.36 -9.79 0.21
CA ALA A 193 -18.86 -8.78 -0.71
C ALA A 193 -18.22 -8.91 -2.12
N CYS A 194 -16.89 -9.09 -2.20
CA CYS A 194 -16.21 -9.33 -3.47
C CYS A 194 -16.70 -10.62 -4.16
N HIS A 195 -17.03 -11.66 -3.38
CA HIS A 195 -17.56 -12.89 -3.93
C HIS A 195 -18.94 -12.71 -4.54
N GLU A 196 -19.86 -12.08 -3.82
CA GLU A 196 -21.23 -11.82 -4.27
C GLU A 196 -21.25 -10.98 -5.54
N VAL A 197 -20.53 -9.84 -5.56
CA VAL A 197 -20.53 -8.97 -6.76
C VAL A 197 -19.89 -9.64 -7.97
N SER A 198 -18.90 -10.53 -7.74
CA SER A 198 -18.29 -11.33 -8.82
C SER A 198 -19.26 -12.36 -9.40
N GLN A 199 -20.06 -13.03 -8.55
CA GLN A 199 -21.06 -14.01 -8.96
C GLN A 199 -22.24 -13.33 -9.68
N SER A 200 -22.67 -12.18 -9.20
CA SER A 200 -23.76 -11.39 -9.77
C SER A 200 -23.35 -10.59 -11.00
N GLY A 201 -22.06 -10.60 -11.39
CA GLY A 201 -21.55 -9.86 -12.55
C GLY A 201 -21.65 -8.33 -12.42
N LEU A 202 -21.72 -7.82 -11.17
CA LEU A 202 -21.83 -6.39 -10.92
C LEU A 202 -20.49 -5.68 -11.16
N PRO A 203 -20.52 -4.47 -11.78
CA PRO A 203 -19.31 -3.75 -12.16
C PRO A 203 -18.66 -2.99 -10.99
N ILE A 204 -18.31 -3.71 -9.94
CA ILE A 204 -17.56 -3.17 -8.80
C ILE A 204 -16.30 -4.02 -8.56
N ILE A 205 -15.17 -3.35 -8.31
CA ILE A 205 -13.89 -4.01 -8.07
C ILE A 205 -13.17 -3.39 -6.86
N VAL A 206 -12.49 -4.22 -6.09
CA VAL A 206 -11.57 -3.78 -5.04
C VAL A 206 -10.14 -3.86 -5.54
N VAL A 207 -9.38 -2.78 -5.33
CA VAL A 207 -7.95 -2.70 -5.62
C VAL A 207 -7.21 -2.43 -4.32
N GLY A 208 -6.57 -3.45 -3.79
CA GLY A 208 -5.88 -3.38 -2.51
C GLY A 208 -4.37 -3.22 -2.64
N ALA A 209 -3.74 -2.67 -1.61
CA ALA A 209 -2.28 -2.67 -1.46
C ALA A 209 -1.90 -3.04 -0.02
N GLY A 210 -0.82 -3.81 0.14
CA GLY A 210 -0.36 -4.20 1.47
C GLY A 210 1.01 -4.88 1.48
N LEU A 211 1.37 -5.39 2.66
CA LEU A 211 2.65 -6.07 2.91
C LEU A 211 2.67 -7.49 2.28
N PRO A 212 3.84 -8.11 2.10
CA PRO A 212 3.97 -9.40 1.42
C PRO A 212 3.16 -10.55 2.02
N HIS A 213 2.81 -10.49 3.31
CA HIS A 213 2.02 -11.52 3.97
C HIS A 213 0.50 -11.37 3.79
N LEU A 214 0.03 -10.29 3.15
CA LEU A 214 -1.41 -10.04 2.94
C LEU A 214 -2.15 -11.21 2.26
N PRO A 215 -1.59 -11.93 1.28
CA PRO A 215 -2.26 -13.11 0.72
C PRO A 215 -2.60 -14.17 1.78
N ALA A 216 -1.69 -14.41 2.74
CA ALA A 216 -1.94 -15.34 3.83
C ALA A 216 -3.05 -14.87 4.78
N VAL A 217 -3.11 -13.54 5.05
CA VAL A 217 -4.18 -12.93 5.87
C VAL A 217 -5.54 -13.13 5.20
N LEU A 218 -5.65 -12.86 3.91
CA LEU A 218 -6.89 -13.03 3.14
C LEU A 218 -7.31 -14.51 3.06
N SER A 219 -6.36 -15.42 2.81
CA SER A 219 -6.62 -16.86 2.72
C SER A 219 -7.03 -17.47 4.06
N ALA A 220 -6.53 -16.95 5.19
CA ALA A 220 -6.92 -17.39 6.51
C ALA A 220 -8.37 -17.01 6.87
N SER A 221 -8.90 -15.92 6.28
CA SER A 221 -10.26 -15.46 6.53
C SER A 221 -11.32 -16.30 5.82
N LYS A 222 -11.14 -16.55 4.51
CA LYS A 222 -12.06 -17.36 3.69
C LYS A 222 -11.26 -18.26 2.74
N SER A 223 -11.58 -19.55 2.71
CA SER A 223 -10.86 -20.54 1.88
C SER A 223 -10.93 -20.26 0.36
N TYR A 224 -11.91 -19.50 -0.10
CA TYR A 224 -12.08 -19.14 -1.51
C TYR A 224 -11.41 -17.81 -1.91
N SER A 225 -10.77 -17.10 -0.97
CA SER A 225 -10.16 -15.78 -1.24
C SER A 225 -9.06 -15.83 -2.30
N GLU A 226 -8.35 -16.96 -2.42
CA GLU A 226 -7.34 -17.15 -3.48
C GLU A 226 -7.93 -17.03 -4.90
N ARG A 227 -9.22 -17.33 -5.05
CA ARG A 227 -9.93 -17.22 -6.34
C ARG A 227 -10.57 -15.86 -6.56
N LEU A 228 -10.76 -15.07 -5.49
CA LEU A 228 -11.37 -13.74 -5.55
C LEU A 228 -10.36 -12.66 -5.94
N PHE A 229 -9.11 -12.84 -5.54
CA PHE A 229 -8.07 -11.84 -5.72
C PHE A 229 -6.99 -12.28 -6.71
N ARG A 230 -6.57 -11.34 -7.53
CA ARG A 230 -5.35 -11.45 -8.34
C ARG A 230 -4.23 -10.73 -7.61
N PHE A 231 -3.28 -11.49 -7.08
CA PHE A 231 -2.13 -10.93 -6.39
C PHE A 231 -1.06 -10.53 -7.39
N GLN A 232 -0.55 -9.30 -7.24
CA GLN A 232 0.60 -8.79 -7.99
C GLN A 232 1.68 -8.36 -7.00
N ARG A 233 2.82 -9.03 -7.06
CA ARG A 233 3.99 -8.63 -6.30
C ARG A 233 4.61 -7.39 -6.92
N ILE A 234 4.78 -6.36 -6.12
CA ILE A 234 5.47 -5.12 -6.46
C ILE A 234 6.81 -5.14 -5.75
N ASP A 235 7.87 -5.16 -6.54
CA ASP A 235 9.24 -5.26 -6.05
C ASP A 235 10.04 -4.01 -6.42
N ARG A 236 11.32 -4.00 -6.04
CA ARG A 236 12.30 -3.00 -6.50
C ARG A 236 12.29 -2.90 -8.02
N LEU A 237 12.73 -1.78 -8.54
CA LEU A 237 12.95 -1.60 -9.98
C LEU A 237 14.12 -2.46 -10.44
N ASP A 238 14.01 -3.04 -11.61
CA ASP A 238 15.17 -3.60 -12.30
C ASP A 238 16.13 -2.47 -12.72
N ARG A 239 17.31 -2.82 -13.18
CA ARG A 239 18.33 -1.85 -13.56
C ARG A 239 17.85 -0.86 -14.61
N ALA A 240 17.21 -1.33 -15.65
CA ALA A 240 16.74 -0.47 -16.75
C ALA A 240 15.65 0.51 -16.28
N SER A 241 14.71 0.03 -15.47
CA SER A 241 13.65 0.86 -14.88
C SER A 241 14.19 1.87 -13.87
N ALA A 242 15.21 1.51 -13.08
CA ALA A 242 15.87 2.43 -12.15
C ALA A 242 16.64 3.51 -12.89
N ASP A 243 17.39 3.14 -13.94
CA ASP A 243 18.09 4.09 -14.80
C ASP A 243 17.12 5.07 -15.46
N LEU A 244 15.96 4.58 -15.95
CA LEU A 244 14.91 5.43 -16.53
C LEU A 244 14.30 6.37 -15.49
N ALA A 245 14.05 5.89 -14.26
CA ALA A 245 13.51 6.69 -13.17
C ALA A 245 14.43 7.85 -12.74
N LEU A 246 15.73 7.75 -13.06
CA LEU A 246 16.73 8.81 -12.86
C LEU A 246 16.93 9.66 -14.10
N SER A 247 17.16 9.05 -15.26
CA SER A 247 17.54 9.80 -16.47
C SER A 247 16.38 10.60 -17.05
N ALA A 248 15.18 10.04 -17.16
CA ALA A 248 14.06 10.74 -17.80
C ALA A 248 13.69 12.07 -17.11
N PRO A 249 13.61 12.15 -15.76
CA PRO A 249 13.41 13.41 -15.09
C PRO A 249 14.55 14.42 -15.29
N ALA A 250 15.81 13.94 -15.26
CA ALA A 250 16.97 14.79 -15.49
C ALA A 250 16.98 15.36 -16.91
N ASP A 251 16.72 14.50 -17.91
CA ASP A 251 16.66 14.90 -19.32
C ASP A 251 15.59 15.98 -19.55
N SER A 252 14.43 15.87 -18.88
CA SER A 252 13.37 16.89 -18.96
C SER A 252 13.80 18.26 -18.45
N GLU A 253 14.79 18.30 -17.56
CA GLU A 253 15.41 19.52 -17.01
C GLU A 253 16.73 19.90 -17.74
N GLY A 254 17.07 19.21 -18.83
CA GLY A 254 18.25 19.47 -19.63
C GLY A 254 19.56 19.00 -18.98
N ALA A 255 19.49 18.03 -18.08
CA ALA A 255 20.64 17.41 -17.43
C ALA A 255 20.73 15.92 -17.76
N ALA A 256 21.90 15.33 -17.63
CA ALA A 256 22.16 13.91 -17.94
C ALA A 256 22.99 13.26 -16.83
N PHE A 257 22.92 11.95 -16.74
CA PHE A 257 23.81 11.11 -15.95
C PHE A 257 24.82 10.40 -16.84
N GLU A 258 26.05 10.30 -16.40
CA GLU A 258 27.02 9.38 -17.01
C GLU A 258 26.64 7.92 -16.72
N PRO A 259 26.99 6.96 -17.60
CA PRO A 259 26.71 5.54 -17.35
C PRO A 259 27.26 5.02 -16.01
N GLY A 260 28.47 5.46 -15.62
CA GLY A 260 29.07 5.12 -14.32
C GLY A 260 28.32 5.72 -13.12
N ALA A 261 27.67 6.89 -13.28
CA ALA A 261 26.83 7.48 -12.25
C ALA A 261 25.55 6.65 -12.05
N LEU A 262 24.87 6.23 -13.11
CA LEU A 262 23.69 5.36 -13.01
C LEU A 262 24.03 4.01 -12.37
N GLU A 263 25.21 3.45 -12.65
CA GLU A 263 25.68 2.22 -12.00
C GLU A 263 25.88 2.42 -10.49
N ALA A 264 26.55 3.50 -10.09
CA ALA A 264 26.74 3.86 -8.69
C ALA A 264 25.40 4.13 -7.96
N MET A 265 24.46 4.79 -8.62
CA MET A 265 23.11 5.04 -8.10
C MET A 265 22.34 3.74 -7.87
N TYR A 266 22.39 2.81 -8.83
CA TYR A 266 21.72 1.51 -8.68
C TYR A 266 22.34 0.67 -7.56
N ALA A 267 23.66 0.64 -7.46
CA ALA A 267 24.37 -0.04 -6.37
C ALA A 267 24.00 0.54 -4.99
N ALA A 268 23.89 1.86 -4.87
CA ALA A 268 23.56 2.54 -3.63
C ALA A 268 22.09 2.35 -3.20
N THR A 269 21.16 2.36 -4.16
CA THR A 269 19.71 2.32 -3.92
C THR A 269 19.12 0.92 -3.94
N GLY A 270 19.82 -0.06 -4.50
CA GLY A 270 19.29 -1.40 -4.75
C GLY A 270 18.04 -1.41 -5.65
N GLY A 271 17.78 -0.33 -6.40
CA GLY A 271 16.59 -0.16 -7.23
C GLY A 271 15.30 0.11 -6.45
N TYR A 272 15.36 0.40 -5.14
CA TYR A 272 14.16 0.75 -4.38
C TYR A 272 13.66 2.15 -4.73
N PRO A 273 12.41 2.30 -5.24
CA PRO A 273 11.91 3.57 -5.78
C PRO A 273 12.06 4.76 -4.84
N TYR A 274 11.80 4.57 -3.54
CA TYR A 274 11.95 5.64 -2.57
C TYR A 274 13.41 6.09 -2.44
N PHE A 275 14.36 5.15 -2.43
CA PHE A 275 15.78 5.47 -2.35
C PHE A 275 16.29 6.08 -3.65
N VAL A 276 15.79 5.62 -4.80
CA VAL A 276 16.10 6.23 -6.11
C VAL A 276 15.75 7.72 -6.10
N GLN A 277 14.57 8.09 -5.59
CA GLN A 277 14.16 9.49 -5.47
C GLN A 277 15.01 10.27 -4.44
N ALA A 278 15.30 9.68 -3.29
CA ALA A 278 16.10 10.33 -2.24
C ALA A 278 17.54 10.61 -2.72
N TYR A 279 18.18 9.59 -3.31
CA TYR A 279 19.51 9.76 -3.88
C TYR A 279 19.51 10.70 -5.10
N GLY A 280 18.51 10.58 -5.99
CA GLY A 280 18.35 11.49 -7.13
C GLY A 280 18.32 12.95 -6.67
N LYS A 281 17.55 13.23 -5.61
CA LYS A 281 17.47 14.56 -5.03
C LYS A 281 18.81 15.04 -4.48
N ALA A 282 19.46 14.26 -3.64
CA ALA A 282 20.73 14.65 -3.03
C ALA A 282 21.84 14.83 -4.06
N VAL A 283 21.91 13.93 -5.04
CA VAL A 283 22.91 14.00 -6.11
C VAL A 283 22.71 15.24 -6.99
N TRP A 284 21.45 15.53 -7.38
CA TRP A 284 21.14 16.74 -8.12
C TRP A 284 21.57 18.01 -7.38
N ASP A 285 21.23 18.11 -6.09
CA ASP A 285 21.52 19.30 -5.28
C ASP A 285 23.04 19.50 -5.08
N ARG A 286 23.85 18.42 -5.12
CA ARG A 286 25.30 18.45 -4.92
C ARG A 286 26.11 18.54 -6.20
N ALA A 287 25.64 18.00 -7.31
CA ALA A 287 26.37 17.99 -8.57
C ALA A 287 26.61 19.43 -9.05
N PRO A 288 27.86 19.81 -9.42
CA PRO A 288 28.18 21.18 -9.85
C PRO A 288 27.61 21.48 -11.23
N GLN A 289 27.49 20.48 -12.10
CA GLN A 289 27.08 20.62 -13.50
C GLN A 289 26.59 19.31 -14.09
N SER A 290 26.02 19.37 -15.28
CA SER A 290 25.70 18.20 -16.13
C SER A 290 26.89 17.94 -17.11
N PRO A 291 27.18 16.66 -17.45
CA PRO A 291 26.54 15.44 -16.93
C PRO A 291 26.97 15.11 -15.49
N ILE A 292 26.06 14.49 -14.74
CA ILE A 292 26.32 14.01 -13.36
C ILE A 292 27.25 12.79 -13.44
N SER A 293 28.35 12.82 -12.71
CA SER A 293 29.38 11.78 -12.68
C SER A 293 29.24 10.79 -11.52
N ALA A 294 29.95 9.67 -11.57
CA ALA A 294 30.04 8.72 -10.45
C ALA A 294 30.67 9.36 -9.19
N ASP A 295 31.56 10.33 -9.37
CA ASP A 295 32.16 11.07 -8.25
C ASP A 295 31.13 11.97 -7.54
N ASP A 296 30.22 12.60 -8.29
CA ASP A 296 29.13 13.38 -7.71
C ASP A 296 28.21 12.52 -6.86
N VAL A 297 27.91 11.28 -7.34
CA VAL A 297 27.14 10.31 -6.56
C VAL A 297 27.84 9.96 -5.25
N ARG A 298 29.15 9.69 -5.30
CA ARG A 298 29.92 9.36 -4.10
C ARG A 298 29.97 10.51 -3.08
N VAL A 299 30.09 11.73 -3.54
CA VAL A 299 30.11 12.94 -2.70
C VAL A 299 28.73 13.19 -2.06
N ALA A 300 27.63 12.91 -2.78
CA ALA A 300 26.28 13.12 -2.29
C ALA A 300 25.75 11.95 -1.41
N ALA A 301 26.32 10.76 -1.52
CA ALA A 301 25.83 9.55 -0.83
C ALA A 301 25.68 9.72 0.70
N PRO A 302 26.62 10.34 1.45
CA PRO A 302 26.46 10.54 2.89
C PRO A 302 25.25 11.39 3.27
N GLU A 303 24.89 12.40 2.43
CA GLU A 303 23.72 13.24 2.66
C GLU A 303 22.43 12.44 2.42
N ALA A 304 22.36 11.70 1.31
CA ALA A 304 21.22 10.82 1.01
C ALA A 304 21.02 9.75 2.10
N GLU A 305 22.10 9.11 2.55
CA GLU A 305 22.06 8.14 3.65
C GLU A 305 21.61 8.78 4.96
N GLY A 306 22.07 10.00 5.26
CA GLY A 306 21.66 10.77 6.44
C GLY A 306 20.17 11.11 6.42
N GLU A 307 19.62 11.57 5.28
CA GLU A 307 18.19 11.82 5.13
C GLU A 307 17.35 10.55 5.29
N LEU A 308 17.80 9.44 4.71
CA LEU A 308 17.16 8.12 4.87
C LEU A 308 17.24 7.63 6.32
N ALA A 309 18.38 7.82 6.97
CA ALA A 309 18.58 7.41 8.37
C ALA A 309 17.58 8.12 9.29
N VAL A 310 17.38 9.41 9.13
CA VAL A 310 16.45 10.21 9.97
C VAL A 310 15.00 10.00 9.53
N GLY A 311 14.69 10.25 8.26
CA GLY A 311 13.32 10.32 7.76
C GLY A 311 12.67 8.95 7.56
N PHE A 312 13.43 7.96 7.07
CA PHE A 312 12.88 6.66 6.68
C PHE A 312 13.11 5.58 7.73
N PHE A 313 14.31 5.47 8.29
CA PHE A 313 14.63 4.43 9.27
C PHE A 313 14.40 4.87 10.72
N GLY A 314 14.88 6.04 11.11
CA GLY A 314 14.85 6.53 12.49
C GLY A 314 13.45 6.69 13.02
N SER A 315 12.57 7.32 12.25
CA SER A 315 11.14 7.48 12.62
C SER A 315 10.42 6.16 12.92
N ARG A 316 10.87 5.05 12.33
CA ARG A 316 10.35 3.70 12.58
C ARG A 316 11.00 3.08 13.80
N PHE A 317 12.32 3.21 13.92
CA PHE A 317 13.08 2.70 15.05
C PHE A 317 12.63 3.36 16.37
N ASP A 318 12.30 4.64 16.35
CA ASP A 318 11.85 5.39 17.53
C ASP A 318 10.50 4.95 18.08
N ARG A 319 9.66 4.33 17.25
CA ARG A 319 8.40 3.71 17.70
C ARG A 319 8.58 2.39 18.44
N ALA A 320 9.79 1.82 18.40
CA ALA A 320 10.11 0.58 19.08
C ALA A 320 10.56 0.87 20.52
N THR A 321 10.03 0.09 21.48
CA THR A 321 10.50 0.09 22.87
C THR A 321 11.95 -0.43 22.97
N PRO A 322 12.68 -0.18 24.08
CA PRO A 322 14.05 -0.68 24.22
C PRO A 322 14.18 -2.18 23.95
N GLY A 323 13.31 -3.02 24.53
CA GLY A 323 13.35 -4.47 24.29
C GLY A 323 13.01 -4.89 22.85
N GLU A 324 12.16 -4.12 22.17
CA GLU A 324 11.89 -4.32 20.74
C GLU A 324 13.06 -3.88 19.86
N ARG A 325 13.78 -2.83 20.24
CA ARG A 325 15.02 -2.40 19.56
C ARG A 325 16.10 -3.47 19.65
N ASP A 326 16.24 -4.11 20.83
CA ASP A 326 17.16 -5.25 21.00
C ASP A 326 16.75 -6.41 20.10
N TYR A 327 15.46 -6.70 20.00
CA TYR A 327 14.93 -7.72 19.09
C TYR A 327 15.26 -7.41 17.62
N LEU A 328 15.06 -6.17 17.18
CA LEU A 328 15.38 -5.73 15.81
C LEU A 328 16.87 -5.82 15.51
N ARG A 329 17.74 -5.45 16.46
CA ARG A 329 19.21 -5.60 16.31
C ARG A 329 19.60 -7.07 16.20
N ALA A 330 19.05 -7.93 17.07
CA ALA A 330 19.29 -9.36 16.99
C ALA A 330 18.82 -9.99 15.67
N MET A 331 17.73 -9.50 15.10
CA MET A 331 17.31 -9.89 13.74
C MET A 331 18.36 -9.50 12.70
N ALA A 332 18.92 -8.29 12.79
CA ALA A 332 19.92 -7.81 11.85
C ALA A 332 21.25 -8.60 11.96
N GLU A 333 21.61 -9.06 13.14
CA GLU A 333 22.76 -9.94 13.36
C GLU A 333 22.50 -11.37 12.88
N ALA A 334 21.33 -11.94 13.20
CA ALA A 334 20.95 -13.27 12.76
C ALA A 334 20.86 -13.39 11.23
N ALA A 335 20.46 -12.32 10.55
CA ALA A 335 20.43 -12.29 9.09
C ALA A 335 21.81 -12.48 8.46
N LEU A 336 22.87 -11.93 9.05
CA LEU A 336 24.25 -12.11 8.58
C LEU A 336 24.75 -13.55 8.76
N MET A 337 24.25 -14.28 9.76
CA MET A 337 24.65 -15.66 9.99
C MET A 337 24.06 -16.62 8.95
N VAL A 338 22.90 -16.27 8.38
CA VAL A 338 22.19 -17.09 7.38
C VAL A 338 22.74 -16.84 5.97
N GLU A 339 22.98 -15.61 5.60
CA GLU A 339 23.49 -15.21 4.28
C GLU A 339 24.46 -14.03 4.41
N PRO A 340 25.77 -14.29 4.60
CA PRO A 340 26.77 -13.23 4.76
C PRO A 340 26.90 -12.30 3.54
N GLU A 341 26.58 -12.79 2.35
CA GLU A 341 26.67 -12.02 1.09
C GLU A 341 25.38 -11.25 0.76
N ALA A 342 24.25 -11.60 1.38
CA ALA A 342 22.98 -10.90 1.20
C ALA A 342 22.86 -9.67 2.12
N LEU A 343 23.91 -8.86 2.18
CA LEU A 343 24.02 -7.67 3.05
C LEU A 343 22.87 -6.68 2.87
N ASP A 344 22.18 -6.72 1.75
CA ASP A 344 21.13 -5.77 1.36
C ASP A 344 19.79 -6.42 0.99
N GLU A 345 19.68 -7.75 0.92
CA GLU A 345 18.42 -8.42 0.65
C GLU A 345 17.65 -8.71 1.95
N VAL A 346 16.36 -8.39 1.93
CA VAL A 346 15.44 -8.66 3.05
C VAL A 346 15.14 -10.16 3.09
N GLY A 347 16.13 -10.93 3.52
CA GLY A 347 15.96 -12.35 3.82
C GLY A 347 15.05 -12.53 5.03
N SER A 348 14.26 -13.60 5.07
CA SER A 348 13.55 -13.99 6.27
C SER A 348 14.50 -14.71 7.22
N VAL A 349 14.41 -14.39 8.52
CA VAL A 349 15.24 -14.95 9.58
C VAL A 349 14.42 -15.90 10.44
N PRO A 350 14.92 -17.10 10.77
CA PRO A 350 14.27 -17.98 11.75
C PRO A 350 14.15 -17.27 13.12
N THR A 351 12.99 -17.35 13.75
CA THR A 351 12.79 -16.78 15.10
C THR A 351 13.67 -17.45 16.16
N ALA A 352 14.08 -18.69 15.89
CA ALA A 352 15.03 -19.42 16.75
C ALA A 352 16.43 -18.77 16.75
N ASP A 353 16.88 -18.29 15.59
CA ASP A 353 18.22 -17.67 15.46
C ASP A 353 18.26 -16.30 16.17
N VAL A 354 17.17 -15.53 16.08
CA VAL A 354 17.00 -14.28 16.86
C VAL A 354 17.04 -14.57 18.37
N ALA A 355 16.40 -15.66 18.79
CA ALA A 355 16.41 -16.08 20.19
C ALA A 355 17.82 -16.51 20.66
N ALA A 356 18.58 -17.20 19.80
CA ALA A 356 19.96 -17.59 20.04
C ALA A 356 20.88 -16.37 20.21
N VAL A 357 20.77 -15.38 19.32
CA VAL A 357 21.54 -14.11 19.43
C VAL A 357 21.26 -13.40 20.76
N LEU A 358 19.99 -13.37 21.20
CA LEU A 358 19.61 -12.72 22.47
C LEU A 358 19.87 -13.58 23.70
N GLY A 359 20.29 -14.84 23.55
CA GLY A 359 20.46 -15.78 24.69
C GLY A 359 19.14 -16.05 25.43
N LYS A 360 17.99 -15.98 24.77
CA LYS A 360 16.65 -16.13 25.35
C LYS A 360 15.88 -17.28 24.72
N LYS A 361 14.88 -17.80 25.44
CA LYS A 361 13.95 -18.78 24.86
C LYS A 361 12.99 -18.09 23.89
N PRO A 362 12.63 -18.70 22.73
CA PRO A 362 11.74 -18.10 21.75
C PRO A 362 10.39 -17.63 22.33
N GLN A 363 9.84 -18.37 23.32
CA GLN A 363 8.58 -18.01 23.96
C GLN A 363 8.66 -16.69 24.75
N ALA A 364 9.82 -16.38 25.34
CA ALA A 364 10.02 -15.13 26.07
C ALA A 364 10.06 -13.89 25.15
N LEU A 365 10.28 -14.11 23.85
CA LEU A 365 10.36 -13.05 22.84
C LEU A 365 9.05 -12.83 22.09
N SER A 366 8.05 -13.70 22.30
CA SER A 366 6.74 -13.58 21.60
C SER A 366 6.07 -12.22 21.81
N PRO A 367 6.03 -11.61 23.02
CA PRO A 367 5.39 -10.31 23.19
C PRO A 367 6.07 -9.19 22.38
N ALA A 368 7.40 -9.16 22.34
CA ALA A 368 8.15 -8.17 21.54
C ALA A 368 7.93 -8.39 20.04
N ARG A 369 7.99 -9.65 19.60
CA ARG A 369 7.72 -10.00 18.20
C ARG A 369 6.31 -9.60 17.78
N ASP A 370 5.29 -9.93 18.57
CA ASP A 370 3.88 -9.67 18.25
C ASP A 370 3.60 -8.16 18.23
N SER A 371 4.24 -7.40 19.12
CA SER A 371 4.18 -5.94 19.10
C SER A 371 4.86 -5.34 17.86
N LEU A 372 6.02 -5.86 17.45
CA LEU A 372 6.72 -5.42 16.24
C LEU A 372 5.93 -5.75 14.95
N LEU A 373 5.24 -6.89 14.93
CA LEU A 373 4.31 -7.25 13.85
C LEU A 373 3.17 -6.23 13.77
N LYS A 374 2.51 -5.91 14.91
CA LYS A 374 1.43 -4.91 15.00
C LYS A 374 1.90 -3.51 14.60
N LYS A 375 3.14 -3.14 14.92
CA LYS A 375 3.74 -1.85 14.50
C LYS A 375 4.16 -1.83 13.03
N GLY A 376 4.04 -2.95 12.32
CA GLY A 376 4.43 -3.08 10.91
C GLY A 376 5.93 -2.85 10.67
N LEU A 377 6.79 -3.15 11.66
CA LEU A 377 8.25 -3.08 11.53
C LEU A 377 8.83 -4.36 10.97
N ILE A 378 8.21 -5.48 11.30
CA ILE A 378 8.53 -6.80 10.78
C ILE A 378 7.26 -7.47 10.24
N TYR A 379 7.40 -8.52 9.46
CA TYR A 379 6.29 -9.38 9.04
C TYR A 379 6.69 -10.84 9.07
N SER A 380 5.70 -11.74 9.13
CA SER A 380 5.90 -13.19 9.04
C SER A 380 5.27 -13.68 7.74
N GLY A 381 6.10 -14.02 6.77
CA GLY A 381 5.64 -14.61 5.49
C GLY A 381 5.54 -16.12 5.58
N GLU A 382 6.32 -16.75 6.45
CA GLU A 382 6.39 -18.19 6.65
C GLU A 382 6.36 -18.53 8.14
N ARG A 383 5.87 -19.73 8.46
CA ARG A 383 5.81 -20.18 9.86
C ARG A 383 7.21 -20.26 10.48
N GLY A 384 7.40 -19.58 11.62
CA GLY A 384 8.67 -19.57 12.35
C GLY A 384 9.74 -18.66 11.75
N ARG A 385 9.42 -17.90 10.72
CA ARG A 385 10.33 -16.93 10.10
C ARG A 385 9.75 -15.53 10.13
N ILE A 386 10.62 -14.55 10.21
CA ILE A 386 10.28 -13.12 10.23
C ILE A 386 11.22 -12.34 9.32
N ALA A 387 10.76 -11.23 8.79
CA ALA A 387 11.55 -10.35 7.94
C ALA A 387 11.22 -8.88 8.23
N PHE A 388 12.13 -7.97 7.87
CA PHE A 388 11.88 -6.54 7.94
C PHE A 388 10.88 -6.11 6.84
N THR A 389 9.98 -5.19 7.18
CA THR A 389 9.08 -4.58 6.20
C THR A 389 9.76 -3.50 5.35
N VAL A 390 10.95 -3.09 5.75
CA VAL A 390 11.72 -1.99 5.18
C VAL A 390 13.04 -2.54 4.64
N PRO A 391 13.39 -2.28 3.37
CA PRO A 391 14.68 -2.67 2.81
C PRO A 391 15.82 -1.93 3.54
N HIS A 392 17.01 -2.53 3.56
CA HIS A 392 18.22 -1.99 4.19
C HIS A 392 18.13 -1.64 5.69
N PHE A 393 17.02 -1.96 6.36
CA PHE A 393 16.84 -1.65 7.78
C PHE A 393 17.86 -2.37 8.66
N GLY A 394 18.21 -3.60 8.32
CA GLY A 394 19.28 -4.35 9.02
C GLY A 394 20.64 -3.64 8.94
N ARG A 395 21.01 -3.08 7.78
CA ARG A 395 22.22 -2.26 7.61
C ARG A 395 22.20 -1.02 8.50
N TYR A 396 21.09 -0.31 8.51
CA TYR A 396 20.88 0.86 9.38
C TYR A 396 21.05 0.50 10.86
N LEU A 397 20.43 -0.60 11.33
CA LEU A 397 20.48 -1.03 12.72
C LEU A 397 21.92 -1.37 13.18
N ARG A 398 22.72 -1.99 12.30
CA ARG A 398 24.12 -2.29 12.57
C ARG A 398 25.00 -1.04 12.62
N ALA A 399 24.69 -0.03 11.81
CA ALA A 399 25.43 1.23 11.83
C ALA A 399 25.12 2.09 13.08
N GLN A 400 24.07 1.76 13.85
CA GLN A 400 23.67 2.44 15.09
C GLN A 400 24.15 1.70 16.35
N ALA A 401 24.78 0.53 16.22
CA ALA A 401 25.36 -0.25 17.32
C ALA A 401 26.80 0.17 17.56
#